data_44f9c0aed732a8c41b3ae092e9e97df3
#
_entry.id   44f9c0aed732a8c41b3ae092e9e97df3
#
_cell.length_a   1.000
_cell.length_b   1.000
_cell.length_c   1.000
_cell.angle_alpha   90.00
_cell.angle_beta   90.00
_cell.angle_gamma   90.00
#
_symmetry.space_group_name_H-M   'P 1'
#
loop_
_entity.id
_entity.type
_entity.pdbx_description
1 polymer ?
#
loop_
_entity_poly.entity_id
_entity_poly.type
_entity_poly.pdbx_seq_one_letter_code
_entity_poly.pdbx_strand_id
1 'polypeptide(L)'
;ARVVESSMAEAFVELGDTPIIKYLVRVPGMDPDILHVRVAQTVGELVSVTRGVVGEPLIEMGSKTVNKGRTLAQFAARHGIEAHEVMAFGDMPNDAEMLCWAGRGYAMASGEPALIKKVGRTCPPFGEDGVAQVIEAMLQGRGEAQYRAM
;
A
#
# COMPACT_ATOMS: atom_id res chain seq x y z
N ALA A 1 -6.12 13.77 12.63
CA ALA A 1 -4.78 14.16 12.17
C ALA A 1 -4.57 15.61 12.53
N ARG A 2 -3.46 15.95 13.18
CA ARG A 2 -3.10 17.32 13.50
C ARG A 2 -2.26 17.85 12.35
N VAL A 3 -2.68 18.95 11.74
CA VAL A 3 -1.90 19.67 10.73
C VAL A 3 -1.13 20.77 11.45
N VAL A 4 0.17 20.78 11.28
CA VAL A 4 1.04 21.82 11.83
C VAL A 4 1.57 22.66 10.66
N GLU A 5 1.21 23.93 10.60
CA GLU A 5 1.66 24.89 9.59
C GLU A 5 2.90 25.67 10.06
N SER A 6 3.87 24.99 10.63
CA SER A 6 5.08 25.58 11.17
C SER A 6 6.33 24.96 10.53
N SER A 7 7.50 25.49 10.84
CA SER A 7 8.75 24.83 10.46
C SER A 7 8.83 23.44 11.08
N MET A 8 9.58 22.52 10.44
CA MET A 8 9.78 21.18 10.97
C MET A 8 10.29 21.19 12.42
N ALA A 9 11.16 22.13 12.76
CA ALA A 9 11.69 22.25 14.13
C ALA A 9 10.60 22.63 15.14
N GLU A 10 9.74 23.57 14.80
CA GLU A 10 8.60 23.98 15.65
C GLU A 10 7.58 22.83 15.78
N ALA A 11 7.30 22.13 14.67
CA ALA A 11 6.43 20.97 14.68
C ALA A 11 6.92 19.87 15.63
N PHE A 12 8.22 19.57 15.66
CA PHE A 12 8.80 18.61 16.60
C PHE A 12 8.67 19.05 18.06
N VAL A 13 8.89 20.32 18.35
CA VAL A 13 8.71 20.87 19.70
C VAL A 13 7.26 20.76 20.14
N GLU A 14 6.31 21.08 19.26
CA GLU A 14 4.89 21.04 19.56
C GLU A 14 4.37 19.59 19.74
N LEU A 15 4.88 18.62 18.98
CA LEU A 15 4.50 17.22 19.09
C LEU A 15 5.06 16.55 20.34
N GLY A 16 6.19 17.04 20.88
CA GLY A 16 6.86 16.46 22.04
C GLY A 16 7.08 14.96 21.87
N ASP A 17 6.69 14.15 22.88
CA ASP A 17 6.81 12.70 22.86
C ASP A 17 5.69 11.97 22.11
N THR A 18 4.85 12.68 21.37
CA THR A 18 3.76 12.06 20.60
C THR A 18 4.33 11.12 19.51
N PRO A 19 3.95 9.83 19.48
CA PRO A 19 4.46 8.90 18.47
C PRO A 19 4.06 9.35 17.06
N ILE A 20 5.04 9.45 16.17
CA ILE A 20 4.83 9.79 14.77
C ILE A 20 4.73 8.50 13.96
N ILE A 21 3.58 8.26 13.38
CA ILE A 21 3.33 7.07 12.55
C ILE A 21 3.83 7.29 11.12
N LYS A 22 3.66 8.51 10.59
CA LYS A 22 3.97 8.83 9.19
C LYS A 22 4.26 10.33 9.04
N TYR A 23 5.22 10.65 8.17
CA TYR A 23 5.45 12.01 7.69
C TYR A 23 4.86 12.17 6.29
N LEU A 24 4.31 13.33 6.01
CA LEU A 24 3.81 13.70 4.69
C LEU A 24 4.59 14.92 4.17
N VAL A 25 5.07 14.83 2.92
CA VAL A 25 5.70 15.95 2.21
C VAL A 25 4.85 16.26 1.00
N ARG A 26 4.33 17.47 0.94
CA ARG A 26 3.59 18.00 -0.22
C ARG A 26 4.27 19.26 -0.74
N VAL A 27 4.55 19.29 -2.04
CA VAL A 27 5.15 20.45 -2.70
C VAL A 27 4.27 20.84 -3.89
N PRO A 28 3.32 21.78 -3.69
CA PRO A 28 2.41 22.20 -4.75
C PRO A 28 3.18 22.68 -5.99
N GLY A 29 2.74 22.25 -7.17
CA GLY A 29 3.34 22.62 -8.46
C GLY A 29 4.61 21.87 -8.84
N MET A 30 5.13 20.99 -7.98
CA MET A 30 6.24 20.09 -8.34
C MET A 30 5.70 18.85 -9.06
N ASP A 31 6.48 18.36 -10.00
CA ASP A 31 6.21 17.05 -10.63
C ASP A 31 6.31 15.93 -9.58
N PRO A 32 5.29 15.03 -9.48
CA PRO A 32 5.26 13.97 -8.45
C PRO A 32 6.45 13.00 -8.53
N ASP A 33 6.95 12.70 -9.75
CA ASP A 33 8.07 11.78 -9.94
C ASP A 33 9.38 12.43 -9.50
N ILE A 34 9.56 13.72 -9.83
CA ILE A 34 10.72 14.49 -9.39
C ILE A 34 10.74 14.60 -7.87
N LEU A 35 9.58 14.88 -7.24
CA LEU A 35 9.47 14.94 -5.79
C LEU A 35 9.84 13.61 -5.15
N HIS A 36 9.28 12.50 -5.66
CA HIS A 36 9.57 11.16 -5.15
C HIS A 36 11.06 10.82 -5.21
N VAL A 37 11.70 11.04 -6.37
CA VAL A 37 13.14 10.77 -6.56
C VAL A 37 13.98 11.60 -5.58
N ARG A 38 13.70 12.90 -5.44
CA ARG A 38 14.44 13.78 -4.52
C ARG A 38 14.32 13.32 -3.06
N VAL A 39 13.11 13.04 -2.60
CA VAL A 39 12.88 12.56 -1.22
C VAL A 39 13.55 11.22 -1.00
N ALA A 40 13.41 10.28 -1.95
CA ALA A 40 14.04 8.96 -1.85
C ALA A 40 15.58 9.04 -1.80
N GLN A 41 16.19 9.91 -2.61
CA GLN A 41 17.65 10.13 -2.57
C GLN A 41 18.11 10.77 -1.26
N THR A 42 17.28 11.62 -0.65
CA THR A 42 17.66 12.36 0.56
C THR A 42 17.51 11.53 1.84
N VAL A 43 16.39 10.82 1.99
CA VAL A 43 16.03 10.12 3.25
C VAL A 43 15.71 8.63 3.08
N GLY A 44 15.76 8.10 1.86
CA GLY A 44 15.38 6.72 1.58
C GLY A 44 16.22 5.65 2.30
N GLU A 45 17.43 6.01 2.76
CA GLU A 45 18.21 5.12 3.63
C GLU A 45 17.65 5.02 5.06
N LEU A 46 16.94 6.04 5.53
CA LEU A 46 16.41 6.13 6.89
C LEU A 46 14.96 5.65 7.01
N VAL A 47 14.14 5.96 5.99
CA VAL A 47 12.69 5.73 5.99
C VAL A 47 12.22 5.07 4.70
N SER A 48 11.04 4.45 4.74
CA SER A 48 10.32 4.09 3.52
C SER A 48 9.74 5.34 2.88
N VAL A 49 9.84 5.45 1.55
CA VAL A 49 9.33 6.59 0.77
C VAL A 49 8.32 6.04 -0.23
N THR A 50 7.06 6.46 -0.12
CA THR A 50 5.97 6.01 -0.98
C THR A 50 5.15 7.20 -1.48
N ARG A 51 4.46 7.04 -2.61
CA ARG A 51 3.51 8.05 -3.09
C ARG A 51 2.20 7.94 -2.32
N GLY A 52 1.68 9.07 -1.85
CA GLY A 52 0.41 9.10 -1.14
C GLY A 52 -0.80 8.97 -2.07
N VAL A 53 -0.77 9.69 -3.19
CA VAL A 53 -1.85 9.73 -4.18
C VAL A 53 -1.26 9.76 -5.59
N VAL A 54 -1.88 9.03 -6.53
CA VAL A 54 -1.44 9.04 -7.94
C VAL A 54 -1.64 10.43 -8.54
N GLY A 55 -0.61 10.94 -9.22
CA GLY A 55 -0.64 12.24 -9.89
C GLY A 55 -0.52 13.45 -8.96
N GLU A 56 -0.48 13.28 -7.64
CA GLU A 56 -0.30 14.36 -6.68
C GLU A 56 1.16 14.43 -6.16
N PRO A 57 1.72 15.63 -5.97
CA PRO A 57 3.06 15.80 -5.39
C PRO A 57 3.03 15.61 -3.88
N LEU A 58 2.60 14.43 -3.46
CA LEU A 58 2.45 14.02 -2.07
C LEU A 58 3.24 12.74 -1.80
N ILE A 59 4.24 12.85 -0.95
CA ILE A 59 5.06 11.71 -0.53
C ILE A 59 4.75 11.38 0.92
N GLU A 60 4.62 10.09 1.16
CA GLU A 60 4.49 9.51 2.50
C GLU A 60 5.80 8.86 2.90
N MET A 61 6.26 9.16 4.11
CA MET A 61 7.46 8.56 4.70
C MET A 61 7.09 7.86 6.00
N GLY A 62 7.56 6.64 6.17
CA GLY A 62 7.30 5.84 7.36
C GLY A 62 8.48 4.95 7.75
N SER A 63 8.30 4.11 8.76
CA SER A 63 9.31 3.14 9.14
C SER A 63 9.54 2.11 8.03
N LYS A 64 10.81 1.79 7.73
CA LYS A 64 11.17 0.71 6.80
C LYS A 64 10.71 -0.67 7.27
N THR A 65 10.48 -0.82 8.56
CA THR A 65 10.06 -2.09 9.14
C THR A 65 8.55 -2.31 9.12
N VAL A 66 7.78 -1.27 8.78
CA VAL A 66 6.32 -1.31 8.73
C VAL A 66 5.86 -1.21 7.30
N ASN A 67 5.22 -2.27 6.81
CA ASN A 67 4.53 -2.29 5.53
C ASN A 67 3.27 -3.17 5.63
N LYS A 68 2.39 -3.08 4.64
CA LYS A 68 1.10 -3.79 4.65
C LYS A 68 1.29 -5.31 4.79
N GLY A 69 2.25 -5.91 4.09
CA GLY A 69 2.50 -7.34 4.14
C GLY A 69 2.96 -7.82 5.51
N ARG A 70 3.97 -7.16 6.08
CA ARG A 70 4.47 -7.50 7.43
C ARG A 70 3.40 -7.30 8.50
N THR A 71 2.66 -6.21 8.41
CA THR A 71 1.59 -5.92 9.39
C THR A 71 0.49 -6.98 9.31
N LEU A 72 0.05 -7.35 8.11
CA LEU A 72 -0.94 -8.39 7.90
C LEU A 72 -0.43 -9.75 8.41
N ALA A 73 0.81 -10.12 8.11
CA ALA A 73 1.42 -11.36 8.57
C ALA A 73 1.47 -11.44 10.11
N GLN A 74 1.87 -10.34 10.76
CA GLN A 74 1.89 -10.28 12.23
C GLN A 74 0.49 -10.36 12.84
N PHE A 75 -0.49 -9.69 12.22
CA PHE A 75 -1.88 -9.74 12.65
C PHE A 75 -2.44 -11.16 12.52
N ALA A 76 -2.27 -11.79 11.37
CA ALA A 76 -2.70 -13.16 11.11
C ALA A 76 -2.08 -14.15 12.12
N ALA A 77 -0.77 -14.07 12.33
CA ALA A 77 -0.05 -14.93 13.27
C ALA A 77 -0.59 -14.81 14.71
N ARG A 78 -0.95 -13.60 15.17
CA ARG A 78 -1.56 -13.39 16.50
C ARG A 78 -2.92 -14.04 16.65
N HIS A 79 -3.61 -14.30 15.54
CA HIS A 79 -4.91 -14.96 15.51
C HIS A 79 -4.85 -16.42 15.08
N GLY A 80 -3.66 -16.98 14.91
CA GLY A 80 -3.48 -18.37 14.46
C GLY A 80 -3.91 -18.60 13.01
N ILE A 81 -3.94 -17.53 12.18
CA ILE A 81 -4.34 -17.59 10.77
C ILE A 81 -3.08 -17.75 9.92
N GLU A 82 -3.07 -18.76 9.05
CA GLU A 82 -1.97 -18.99 8.13
C GLU A 82 -2.14 -18.23 6.81
N ALA A 83 -1.03 -17.96 6.11
CA ALA A 83 -1.05 -17.20 4.87
C ALA A 83 -2.01 -17.76 3.81
N HIS A 84 -2.13 -19.09 3.71
CA HIS A 84 -3.02 -19.75 2.75
C HIS A 84 -4.51 -19.52 3.02
N GLU A 85 -4.88 -19.12 4.24
CA GLU A 85 -6.24 -18.80 4.64
C GLU A 85 -6.59 -17.32 4.37
N VAL A 86 -5.61 -16.51 3.96
CA VAL A 86 -5.77 -15.07 3.78
C VAL A 86 -6.01 -14.73 2.31
N MET A 87 -7.05 -13.94 2.07
CA MET A 87 -7.30 -13.26 0.80
C MET A 87 -6.99 -11.77 0.96
N ALA A 88 -6.28 -11.19 -0.02
CA ALA A 88 -5.90 -9.79 -0.01
C ALA A 88 -6.09 -9.15 -1.39
N PHE A 89 -6.46 -7.87 -1.42
CA PHE A 89 -6.67 -7.07 -2.62
C PHE A 89 -5.88 -5.77 -2.53
N GLY A 90 -5.41 -5.27 -3.68
CA GLY A 90 -4.66 -4.03 -3.76
C GLY A 90 -4.46 -3.55 -5.19
N ASP A 91 -4.11 -2.29 -5.34
CA ASP A 91 -3.99 -1.60 -6.63
C ASP A 91 -2.67 -0.84 -6.79
N MET A 92 -1.92 -0.62 -5.69
CA MET A 92 -0.72 0.21 -5.66
C MET A 92 0.55 -0.60 -5.33
N PRO A 93 1.75 -0.12 -5.71
CA PRO A 93 3.02 -0.80 -5.46
C PRO A 93 3.27 -1.16 -3.98
N ASN A 94 2.75 -0.35 -3.04
CA ASN A 94 2.87 -0.61 -1.61
C ASN A 94 1.99 -1.78 -1.11
N ASP A 95 1.14 -2.34 -1.96
CA ASP A 95 0.36 -3.55 -1.68
C ASP A 95 1.11 -4.84 -2.04
N ALA A 96 2.19 -4.72 -2.83
CA ALA A 96 2.86 -5.87 -3.42
C ALA A 96 3.28 -6.94 -2.40
N GLU A 97 3.86 -6.54 -1.26
CA GLU A 97 4.30 -7.50 -0.24
C GLU A 97 3.11 -8.20 0.42
N MET A 98 2.02 -7.47 0.65
CA MET A 98 0.77 -8.02 1.20
C MET A 98 0.16 -9.05 0.26
N LEU A 99 0.04 -8.70 -1.02
CA LEU A 99 -0.55 -9.58 -2.03
C LEU A 99 0.31 -10.82 -2.30
N CYS A 100 1.63 -10.66 -2.29
CA CYS A 100 2.55 -11.80 -2.47
C CYS A 100 2.61 -12.72 -1.24
N TRP A 101 2.38 -12.19 -0.04
CA TRP A 101 2.35 -12.97 1.18
C TRP A 101 1.04 -13.77 1.34
N ALA A 102 -0.10 -13.17 1.03
CA ALA A 102 -1.40 -13.81 1.13
C ALA A 102 -1.51 -15.00 0.17
N GLY A 103 -2.06 -16.13 0.63
CA GLY A 103 -2.30 -17.30 -0.21
C GLY A 103 -3.18 -16.99 -1.43
N ARG A 104 -4.04 -15.97 -1.30
CA ARG A 104 -4.91 -15.48 -2.38
C ARG A 104 -4.78 -13.95 -2.50
N GLY A 105 -3.65 -13.48 -3.04
CA GLY A 105 -3.47 -12.07 -3.36
C GLY A 105 -3.97 -11.74 -4.76
N TYR A 106 -4.74 -10.68 -4.90
CA TYR A 106 -5.29 -10.20 -6.17
C TYR A 106 -4.92 -8.72 -6.39
N ALA A 107 -4.30 -8.43 -7.52
CA ALA A 107 -4.15 -7.05 -7.98
C ALA A 107 -5.42 -6.61 -8.71
N MET A 108 -5.87 -5.38 -8.47
CA MET A 108 -6.99 -4.82 -9.23
C MET A 108 -6.59 -4.63 -10.70
N ALA A 109 -7.46 -4.97 -11.64
CA ALA A 109 -7.18 -4.78 -13.08
C ALA A 109 -7.01 -3.30 -13.47
N SER A 110 -7.53 -2.38 -12.66
CA SER A 110 -7.31 -0.93 -12.78
C SER A 110 -6.08 -0.43 -12.01
N GLY A 111 -5.33 -1.32 -11.37
CA GLY A 111 -4.14 -0.97 -10.59
C GLY A 111 -2.88 -0.78 -11.43
N GLU A 112 -1.76 -0.56 -10.74
CA GLU A 112 -0.46 -0.36 -11.39
C GLU A 112 0.02 -1.61 -12.16
N PRO A 113 0.40 -1.47 -13.44
CA PRO A 113 0.81 -2.61 -14.28
C PRO A 113 1.96 -3.44 -13.69
N ALA A 114 2.90 -2.80 -13.01
CA ALA A 114 4.01 -3.49 -12.35
C ALA A 114 3.54 -4.38 -11.20
N LEU A 115 2.50 -3.96 -10.45
CA LEU A 115 1.88 -4.75 -9.40
C LEU A 115 1.15 -5.96 -10.00
N ILE A 116 0.35 -5.76 -11.04
CA ILE A 116 -0.39 -6.82 -11.73
C ILE A 116 0.58 -7.91 -12.20
N LYS A 117 1.66 -7.51 -12.88
CA LYS A 117 2.70 -8.43 -13.34
C LYS A 117 3.37 -9.20 -12.20
N LYS A 118 3.61 -8.55 -11.06
CA LYS A 118 4.29 -9.15 -9.91
C LYS A 118 3.41 -10.16 -9.18
N VAL A 119 2.12 -9.86 -9.02
CA VAL A 119 1.15 -10.72 -8.30
C VAL A 119 0.69 -11.90 -9.14
N GLY A 120 0.48 -11.69 -10.43
CA GLY A 120 0.07 -12.75 -11.37
C GLY A 120 -1.37 -13.23 -11.23
N ARG A 121 -2.16 -12.61 -10.34
CA ARG A 121 -3.61 -12.79 -10.22
C ARG A 121 -4.29 -11.44 -10.22
N THR A 122 -5.41 -11.31 -10.92
CA THR A 122 -6.17 -10.08 -10.98
C THR A 122 -7.61 -10.29 -10.57
N CYS A 123 -8.23 -9.27 -9.99
CA CYS A 123 -9.67 -9.14 -9.90
C CYS A 123 -10.14 -8.06 -10.88
N PRO A 124 -11.43 -8.02 -11.25
CA PRO A 124 -11.98 -6.95 -12.08
C PRO A 124 -11.68 -5.56 -11.52
N PRO A 125 -11.76 -4.50 -12.34
CA PRO A 125 -11.44 -3.14 -11.90
C PRO A 125 -12.39 -2.63 -10.82
N PHE A 126 -11.95 -1.59 -10.11
CA PHE A 126 -12.71 -0.97 -9.02
C PHE A 126 -14.14 -0.56 -9.46
N GLY A 127 -14.28 0.03 -10.67
CA GLY A 127 -15.57 0.48 -11.21
C GLY A 127 -16.56 -0.66 -11.53
N GLU A 128 -16.14 -1.91 -11.44
CA GLU A 128 -16.96 -3.10 -11.68
C GLU A 128 -17.15 -3.95 -10.40
N ASP A 129 -16.90 -3.37 -9.22
CA ASP A 129 -17.00 -4.08 -7.94
C ASP A 129 -16.13 -5.35 -7.85
N GLY A 130 -14.92 -5.29 -8.44
CA GLY A 130 -14.06 -6.46 -8.64
C GLY A 130 -13.76 -7.28 -7.39
N VAL A 131 -13.59 -6.63 -6.23
CA VAL A 131 -13.39 -7.32 -4.94
C VAL A 131 -14.62 -8.15 -4.57
N ALA A 132 -15.82 -7.57 -4.68
CA ALA A 132 -17.07 -8.26 -4.37
C ALA A 132 -17.28 -9.47 -5.28
N GLN A 133 -17.01 -9.33 -6.58
CA GLN A 133 -17.14 -10.42 -7.54
C GLN A 133 -16.25 -11.64 -7.17
N VAL A 134 -15.00 -11.39 -6.75
CA VAL A 134 -14.09 -12.48 -6.34
C VAL A 134 -14.59 -13.16 -5.07
N ILE A 135 -15.03 -12.38 -4.07
CA ILE A 135 -15.57 -12.91 -2.81
C ILE A 135 -16.82 -13.74 -3.07
N GLU A 136 -17.75 -13.23 -3.87
CA GLU A 136 -18.99 -13.93 -4.22
C GLU A 136 -18.71 -15.25 -4.97
N ALA A 137 -17.78 -15.22 -5.94
CA ALA A 137 -17.41 -16.43 -6.67
C ALA A 137 -16.82 -17.49 -5.74
N MET A 138 -16.02 -17.09 -4.77
CA MET A 138 -15.46 -17.98 -3.77
C MET A 138 -16.54 -18.59 -2.87
N LEU A 139 -17.45 -17.77 -2.35
CA LEU A 139 -18.55 -18.21 -1.50
C LEU A 139 -19.51 -19.18 -2.23
N GLN A 140 -19.63 -19.05 -3.54
CA GLN A 140 -20.44 -19.93 -4.39
C GLN A 140 -19.69 -21.19 -4.86
N GLY A 141 -18.45 -21.42 -4.38
CA GLY A 141 -17.62 -22.57 -4.77
C GLY A 141 -17.17 -22.52 -6.23
N ARG A 142 -17.30 -21.39 -6.91
CA ARG A 142 -16.79 -21.19 -8.28
C ARG A 142 -15.28 -20.99 -8.20
N GLY A 143 -14.52 -21.84 -8.90
CA GLY A 143 -13.07 -21.89 -8.78
C GLY A 143 -12.36 -20.61 -9.23
N GLU A 144 -11.16 -20.40 -8.69
CA GLU A 144 -10.28 -19.26 -8.91
C GLU A 144 -9.67 -19.17 -10.33
N ALA A 145 -9.91 -20.16 -11.19
CA ALA A 145 -9.25 -20.28 -12.48
C ALA A 145 -9.44 -19.04 -13.39
N GLN A 146 -10.57 -18.35 -13.26
CA GLN A 146 -10.90 -17.15 -14.04
C GLN A 146 -10.13 -15.88 -13.64
N TYR A 147 -9.45 -15.90 -12.47
CA TYR A 147 -8.73 -14.73 -11.92
C TYR A 147 -7.21 -14.86 -12.01
N ARG A 148 -6.68 -15.83 -12.73
CA ARG A 148 -5.26 -15.89 -13.06
C ARG A 148 -4.97 -14.92 -14.19
N ALA A 149 -3.94 -14.05 -14.03
CA ALA A 149 -3.47 -13.20 -15.11
C ALA A 149 -2.97 -14.09 -16.27
N MET A 150 -3.39 -13.73 -17.48
CA MET A 150 -2.83 -14.30 -18.71
C MET A 150 -1.45 -13.74 -18.98
#